data_857d9de8b5db8186fc891119e608b020
#
_entry.id   857d9de8b5db8186fc891119e608b020
#
_cell.length_a   1.000
_cell.length_b   1.000
_cell.length_c   1.000
_cell.angle_alpha   90.00
_cell.angle_beta   90.00
_cell.angle_gamma   90.00
#
_symmetry.space_group_name_H-M   'P 1'
#
loop_
_entity.id
_entity.type
_entity.pdbx_description
1 polymer ?
#
loop_
_entity_poly.entity_id
_entity_poly.type
_entity_poly.pdbx_seq_one_letter_code
_entity_poly.pdbx_strand_id
1 'polypeptide(L)'
;GEATEYAAEASRSGLESLPGERREKLISYCLLIAAKRVRAVTGGSAVRSDMEPCDWVNEFYFCLGRVLRRFDPDRASLPTYISAAFDSFMKSYSADCDIRGRHYVASVNQLRRKREQLFMLNSCEPSDELLMKELGWGQLRLRNVRMAESGNAVIRLNDPAGEGGDA
;
A
#
# COMPACT_ATOMS: atom_id res chain seq x y z
N GLY A 1 -29.06 -1.36 -1.07
CA GLY A 1 -29.35 -0.43 -2.20
C GLY A 1 -28.89 -1.01 -3.51
N GLU A 2 -29.29 -0.43 -4.63
CA GLU A 2 -29.04 -0.93 -5.99
C GLU A 2 -27.59 -1.33 -6.28
N ALA A 3 -26.62 -0.53 -5.87
CA ALA A 3 -25.19 -0.85 -6.07
C ALA A 3 -24.77 -2.15 -5.38
N THR A 4 -25.35 -2.48 -4.22
CA THR A 4 -25.09 -3.73 -3.51
C THR A 4 -25.66 -4.93 -4.26
N GLU A 5 -26.84 -4.77 -4.83
CA GLU A 5 -27.49 -5.81 -5.65
C GLU A 5 -26.67 -6.08 -6.92
N TYR A 6 -26.23 -5.02 -7.61
CA TYR A 6 -25.36 -5.15 -8.79
C TYR A 6 -24.02 -5.79 -8.44
N ALA A 7 -23.44 -5.47 -7.27
CA ALA A 7 -22.21 -6.10 -6.80
C ALA A 7 -22.40 -7.60 -6.47
N ALA A 8 -23.54 -7.96 -5.88
CA ALA A 8 -23.87 -9.36 -5.62
C ALA A 8 -24.14 -10.15 -6.92
N GLU A 9 -24.71 -9.52 -7.93
CA GLU A 9 -24.87 -10.09 -9.27
C GLU A 9 -23.49 -10.27 -9.94
N ALA A 10 -22.64 -9.23 -9.89
CA ALA A 10 -21.30 -9.25 -10.45
C ALA A 10 -20.38 -10.29 -9.74
N SER A 11 -20.56 -10.55 -8.47
CA SER A 11 -19.77 -11.57 -7.76
C SER A 11 -20.08 -12.98 -8.26
N ARG A 12 -21.31 -13.25 -8.65
CA ARG A 12 -21.76 -14.56 -9.16
C ARG A 12 -21.45 -14.78 -10.63
N SER A 13 -21.68 -13.79 -11.46
CA SER A 13 -21.64 -13.90 -12.93
C SER A 13 -20.47 -13.17 -13.57
N GLY A 14 -19.77 -12.32 -12.84
CA GLY A 14 -18.71 -11.43 -13.32
C GLY A 14 -19.22 -10.03 -13.67
N LEU A 15 -18.36 -9.04 -13.55
CA LEU A 15 -18.66 -7.65 -13.83
C LEU A 15 -19.11 -7.41 -15.30
N GLU A 16 -18.51 -8.17 -16.21
CA GLU A 16 -18.77 -8.05 -17.66
C GLU A 16 -20.16 -8.58 -18.07
N SER A 17 -20.78 -9.41 -17.26
CA SER A 17 -22.13 -9.94 -17.51
C SER A 17 -23.24 -8.96 -17.19
N LEU A 18 -22.95 -7.90 -16.43
CA LEU A 18 -23.93 -6.86 -16.13
C LEU A 18 -24.28 -6.04 -17.38
N PRO A 19 -25.56 -5.63 -17.53
CA PRO A 19 -25.95 -4.63 -18.52
C PRO A 19 -25.11 -3.35 -18.39
N GLY A 20 -24.78 -2.71 -19.52
CA GLY A 20 -23.84 -1.60 -19.55
C GLY A 20 -24.15 -0.50 -18.53
N GLU A 21 -25.41 -0.06 -18.44
CA GLU A 21 -25.82 0.98 -17.50
C GLU A 21 -25.60 0.56 -16.02
N ARG A 22 -25.96 -0.67 -15.65
CA ARG A 22 -25.74 -1.18 -14.28
C ARG A 22 -24.27 -1.34 -13.95
N ARG A 23 -23.48 -1.79 -14.93
CA ARG A 23 -22.04 -1.92 -14.82
C ARG A 23 -21.37 -0.58 -14.58
N GLU A 24 -21.72 0.45 -15.36
CA GLU A 24 -21.19 1.79 -15.21
C GLU A 24 -21.58 2.43 -13.86
N LYS A 25 -22.81 2.28 -13.43
CA LYS A 25 -23.27 2.74 -12.10
C LYS A 25 -22.48 2.07 -10.97
N LEU A 26 -22.27 0.76 -11.05
CA LEU A 26 -21.50 0.01 -10.06
C LEU A 26 -20.04 0.44 -10.04
N ILE A 27 -19.39 0.52 -11.19
CA ILE A 27 -18.00 0.97 -11.32
C ILE A 27 -17.85 2.37 -10.74
N SER A 28 -18.68 3.32 -11.16
CA SER A 28 -18.63 4.71 -10.69
C SER A 28 -18.81 4.80 -9.19
N TYR A 29 -19.71 4.03 -8.61
CA TYR A 29 -19.93 3.96 -7.18
C TYR A 29 -18.69 3.44 -6.43
N CYS A 30 -18.08 2.35 -6.90
CA CYS A 30 -16.88 1.78 -6.30
C CYS A 30 -15.67 2.73 -6.39
N LEU A 31 -15.48 3.38 -7.54
CA LEU A 31 -14.39 4.34 -7.73
C LEU A 31 -14.58 5.61 -6.90
N LEU A 32 -15.83 6.05 -6.66
CA LEU A 32 -16.11 7.16 -5.76
C LEU A 32 -15.70 6.82 -4.31
N ILE A 33 -15.94 5.59 -3.86
CA ILE A 33 -15.49 5.13 -2.54
C ILE A 33 -13.95 5.12 -2.47
N ALA A 34 -13.30 4.59 -3.49
CA ALA A 34 -11.83 4.59 -3.59
C ALA A 34 -11.25 6.02 -3.58
N ALA A 35 -11.85 6.94 -4.34
CA ALA A 35 -11.42 8.34 -4.38
C ALA A 35 -11.57 9.07 -3.02
N LYS A 36 -12.64 8.80 -2.29
CA LYS A 36 -12.80 9.30 -0.91
C LYS A 36 -11.75 8.72 0.01
N ARG A 37 -11.46 7.41 -0.14
CA ARG A 37 -10.51 6.72 0.70
C ARG A 37 -9.07 7.16 0.48
N VAL A 38 -8.64 7.34 -0.78
CA VAL A 38 -7.27 7.81 -1.08
C VAL A 38 -7.02 9.19 -0.48
N ARG A 39 -7.99 10.11 -0.56
CA ARG A 39 -7.86 11.45 0.05
C ARG A 39 -7.71 11.38 1.57
N ALA A 40 -8.41 10.47 2.24
CA ALA A 40 -8.30 10.27 3.68
C ALA A 40 -6.93 9.69 4.10
N VAL A 41 -6.35 8.83 3.27
CA VAL A 41 -5.07 8.17 3.55
C VAL A 41 -3.87 9.03 3.17
N THR A 42 -3.92 9.75 2.04
CA THR A 42 -2.82 10.62 1.58
C THR A 42 -2.72 11.92 2.39
N GLY A 43 -3.79 12.36 3.05
CA GLY A 43 -3.77 13.46 4.02
C GLY A 43 -3.02 13.13 5.32
N GLY A 44 -2.75 11.86 5.58
CA GLY A 44 -1.96 11.37 6.72
C GLY A 44 -0.74 10.61 6.19
N SER A 45 0.35 11.26 6.02
CA SER A 45 1.77 10.87 5.91
C SER A 45 2.22 9.39 5.72
N ALA A 46 1.33 8.42 5.59
CA ALA A 46 1.66 6.98 5.61
C ALA A 46 1.77 6.32 4.23
N VAL A 47 1.32 6.97 3.18
CA VAL A 47 1.44 6.46 1.82
C VAL A 47 2.42 7.35 1.07
N ARG A 48 3.59 6.80 0.85
CA ARG A 48 4.55 7.33 -0.07
C ARG A 48 3.91 7.37 -1.46
N SER A 49 3.64 8.54 -2.00
CA SER A 49 3.09 8.61 -3.33
C SER A 49 3.87 9.57 -4.21
N ASP A 50 4.68 8.98 -5.05
CA ASP A 50 5.07 9.58 -6.32
C ASP A 50 3.86 9.56 -7.30
N MET A 51 2.72 8.99 -6.83
CA MET A 51 1.46 8.86 -7.55
C MET A 51 0.43 9.85 -7.02
N GLU A 52 -0.25 10.50 -7.93
CA GLU A 52 -1.37 11.35 -7.59
C GLU A 52 -2.60 10.54 -7.13
N PRO A 53 -3.52 11.14 -6.35
CA PRO A 53 -4.74 10.45 -5.91
C PRO A 53 -5.55 9.83 -7.06
N CYS A 54 -5.57 10.46 -8.23
CA CYS A 54 -6.27 9.95 -9.41
C CYS A 54 -5.62 8.68 -9.99
N ASP A 55 -4.28 8.57 -9.93
CA ASP A 55 -3.58 7.40 -10.44
C ASP A 55 -3.90 6.15 -9.62
N TRP A 56 -4.00 6.28 -8.30
CA TRP A 56 -4.43 5.20 -7.43
C TRP A 56 -5.81 4.67 -7.77
N VAL A 57 -6.76 5.57 -8.09
CA VAL A 57 -8.12 5.21 -8.47
C VAL A 57 -8.13 4.52 -9.84
N ASN A 58 -7.35 5.03 -10.79
CA ASN A 58 -7.22 4.45 -12.13
C ASN A 58 -6.61 3.05 -12.08
N GLU A 59 -5.55 2.84 -11.31
CA GLU A 59 -4.94 1.52 -11.13
C GLU A 59 -5.89 0.53 -10.44
N PHE A 60 -6.65 1.00 -9.46
CA PHE A 60 -7.66 0.16 -8.79
C PHE A 60 -8.78 -0.27 -9.73
N TYR A 61 -9.15 0.57 -10.71
CA TYR A 61 -10.15 0.22 -11.72
C TYR A 61 -9.82 -1.10 -12.43
N PHE A 62 -8.56 -1.31 -12.81
CA PHE A 62 -8.13 -2.56 -13.48
C PHE A 62 -8.25 -3.79 -12.58
N CYS A 63 -8.27 -3.61 -11.27
CA CYS A 63 -8.44 -4.70 -10.30
C CYS A 63 -9.90 -4.94 -9.91
N LEU A 64 -10.81 -4.01 -10.23
CA LEU A 64 -12.17 -3.97 -9.69
C LEU A 64 -12.98 -5.23 -10.01
N GLY A 65 -12.88 -5.75 -11.23
CA GLY A 65 -13.55 -6.99 -11.62
C GLY A 65 -13.15 -8.18 -10.73
N ARG A 66 -11.86 -8.29 -10.41
CA ARG A 66 -11.33 -9.33 -9.51
C ARG A 66 -11.77 -9.12 -8.07
N VAL A 67 -11.83 -7.88 -7.63
CA VAL A 67 -12.30 -7.50 -6.29
C VAL A 67 -13.78 -7.87 -6.13
N LEU A 68 -14.62 -7.47 -7.07
CA LEU A 68 -16.07 -7.72 -7.01
C LEU A 68 -16.42 -9.21 -7.05
N ARG A 69 -15.65 -10.06 -7.71
CA ARG A 69 -15.86 -11.53 -7.68
C ARG A 69 -15.78 -12.16 -6.29
N ARG A 70 -15.14 -11.49 -5.34
CA ARG A 70 -14.99 -11.95 -3.95
C ARG A 70 -15.93 -11.26 -2.99
N PHE A 71 -16.82 -10.41 -3.50
CA PHE A 71 -17.78 -9.71 -2.68
C PHE A 71 -18.89 -10.65 -2.19
N ASP A 72 -19.14 -10.60 -0.90
CA ASP A 72 -20.18 -11.36 -0.23
C ASP A 72 -21.04 -10.36 0.58
N PRO A 73 -22.30 -10.14 0.18
CA PRO A 73 -23.17 -9.18 0.82
C PRO A 73 -23.58 -9.58 2.26
N ASP A 74 -23.47 -10.88 2.59
CA ASP A 74 -23.81 -11.37 3.93
C ASP A 74 -22.69 -11.09 4.95
N ARG A 75 -21.46 -10.85 4.46
CA ARG A 75 -20.28 -10.59 5.30
C ARG A 75 -20.00 -9.13 5.54
N ALA A 76 -20.25 -8.27 4.57
CA ALA A 76 -19.96 -6.85 4.70
C ALA A 76 -20.79 -5.99 3.74
N SER A 77 -21.03 -4.73 4.13
CA SER A 77 -21.61 -3.76 3.21
C SER A 77 -20.63 -3.45 2.06
N LEU A 78 -21.16 -3.14 0.87
CA LEU A 78 -20.32 -2.83 -0.29
C LEU A 78 -19.31 -1.69 -0.03
N PRO A 79 -19.68 -0.56 0.61
CA PRO A 79 -18.71 0.49 0.92
C PRO A 79 -17.57 0.03 1.83
N THR A 80 -17.89 -0.76 2.86
CA THR A 80 -16.88 -1.32 3.78
C THR A 80 -15.93 -2.26 3.06
N TYR A 81 -16.50 -3.15 2.24
CA TYR A 81 -15.71 -4.10 1.45
C TYR A 81 -14.78 -3.41 0.46
N ILE A 82 -15.29 -2.44 -0.34
CA ILE A 82 -14.47 -1.69 -1.31
C ILE A 82 -13.38 -0.87 -0.60
N SER A 83 -13.68 -0.23 0.52
CA SER A 83 -12.66 0.50 1.30
C SER A 83 -11.53 -0.41 1.76
N ALA A 84 -11.85 -1.57 2.32
CA ALA A 84 -10.85 -2.55 2.76
C ALA A 84 -10.04 -3.15 1.60
N ALA A 85 -10.72 -3.45 0.48
CA ALA A 85 -10.07 -3.94 -0.73
C ALA A 85 -9.12 -2.90 -1.33
N PHE A 86 -9.51 -1.62 -1.34
CA PHE A 86 -8.67 -0.52 -1.81
C PHE A 86 -7.44 -0.32 -0.90
N ASP A 87 -7.60 -0.37 0.43
CA ASP A 87 -6.48 -0.28 1.37
C ASP A 87 -5.47 -1.44 1.16
N SER A 88 -5.98 -2.64 0.93
CA SER A 88 -5.15 -3.81 0.63
C SER A 88 -4.43 -3.66 -0.71
N PHE A 89 -5.14 -3.16 -1.73
CA PHE A 89 -4.57 -2.85 -3.04
C PHE A 89 -3.45 -1.83 -2.93
N MET A 90 -3.66 -0.69 -2.27
CA MET A 90 -2.64 0.35 -2.10
C MET A 90 -1.37 -0.19 -1.45
N LYS A 91 -1.48 -1.00 -0.40
CA LYS A 91 -0.35 -1.63 0.27
C LYS A 91 0.42 -2.58 -0.66
N SER A 92 -0.30 -3.42 -1.40
CA SER A 92 0.29 -4.39 -2.33
C SER A 92 0.97 -3.68 -3.50
N TYR A 93 0.27 -2.73 -4.12
CA TYR A 93 0.77 -1.98 -5.27
C TYR A 93 2.00 -1.14 -4.92
N SER A 94 1.98 -0.43 -3.78
CA SER A 94 3.17 0.29 -3.29
C SER A 94 4.37 -0.64 -3.09
N ALA A 95 4.15 -1.85 -2.57
CA ALA A 95 5.22 -2.82 -2.39
C ALA A 95 5.75 -3.39 -3.72
N ASP A 96 4.88 -3.52 -4.72
CA ASP A 96 5.26 -3.99 -6.06
C ASP A 96 6.01 -2.93 -6.87
N CYS A 97 5.62 -1.66 -6.72
CA CYS A 97 6.27 -0.52 -7.38
C CYS A 97 7.54 -0.04 -6.65
N ASP A 98 7.81 -0.55 -5.45
CA ASP A 98 9.02 -0.18 -4.73
C ASP A 98 10.25 -0.82 -5.40
N ILE A 99 11.16 0.03 -5.91
CA ILE A 99 12.43 -0.39 -6.55
C ILE A 99 13.27 -1.31 -5.65
N ARG A 100 13.07 -1.24 -4.33
CA ARG A 100 13.77 -2.08 -3.35
C ARG A 100 13.23 -3.51 -3.27
N GLY A 101 12.06 -3.76 -3.87
CA GLY A 101 11.36 -5.03 -3.83
C GLY A 101 10.63 -5.32 -2.52
N ARG A 102 9.61 -6.19 -2.57
CA ARG A 102 8.75 -6.54 -1.41
C ARG A 102 9.51 -7.01 -0.17
N HIS A 103 10.62 -7.72 -0.38
CA HIS A 103 11.40 -8.25 0.73
C HIS A 103 12.00 -7.13 1.60
N TYR A 104 12.54 -6.09 0.96
CA TYR A 104 13.10 -4.95 1.68
C TYR A 104 12.02 -4.09 2.33
N VAL A 105 10.87 -3.89 1.67
CA VAL A 105 9.73 -3.16 2.25
C VAL A 105 9.26 -3.83 3.54
N ALA A 106 9.11 -5.15 3.54
CA ALA A 106 8.74 -5.91 4.74
C ALA A 106 9.78 -5.75 5.85
N SER A 107 11.07 -5.83 5.51
CA SER A 107 12.17 -5.68 6.47
C SER A 107 12.26 -4.25 7.03
N VAL A 108 12.10 -3.21 6.20
CA VAL A 108 12.04 -1.81 6.65
C VAL A 108 10.87 -1.58 7.61
N ASN A 109 9.69 -2.10 7.29
CA ASN A 109 8.53 -1.99 8.17
C ASN A 109 8.73 -2.74 9.49
N GLN A 110 9.39 -3.89 9.48
CA GLN A 110 9.73 -4.65 10.68
C GLN A 110 10.72 -3.86 11.55
N LEU A 111 11.75 -3.25 10.94
CA LEU A 111 12.73 -2.41 11.65
C LEU A 111 12.06 -1.21 12.32
N ARG A 112 11.21 -0.48 11.58
CA ARG A 112 10.48 0.69 12.09
C ARG A 112 9.60 0.35 13.29
N ARG A 113 8.77 -0.70 13.17
CA ARG A 113 7.90 -1.13 14.27
C ARG A 113 8.69 -1.52 15.51
N LYS A 114 9.80 -2.26 15.35
CA LYS A 114 10.62 -2.67 16.48
C LYS A 114 11.33 -1.48 17.12
N ARG A 115 11.81 -0.52 16.33
CA ARG A 115 12.42 0.72 16.82
C ARG A 115 11.42 1.55 17.62
N GLU A 116 10.21 1.76 17.11
CA GLU A 116 9.14 2.46 17.81
C GLU A 116 8.76 1.75 19.12
N GLN A 117 8.62 0.43 19.10
CA GLN A 117 8.33 -0.36 20.31
C GLN A 117 9.41 -0.19 21.38
N LEU A 118 10.67 -0.29 21.01
CA LEU A 118 11.80 -0.14 21.95
C LEU A 118 11.94 1.30 22.44
N PHE A 119 11.68 2.28 21.59
CA PHE A 119 11.66 3.69 21.97
C PHE A 119 10.59 3.97 23.03
N MET A 120 9.37 3.43 22.84
CA MET A 120 8.28 3.59 23.82
C MET A 120 8.61 2.92 25.17
N LEU A 121 9.35 1.79 25.16
CA LEU A 121 9.72 1.10 26.39
C LEU A 121 10.85 1.79 27.14
N ASN A 122 11.85 2.29 26.43
CA ASN A 122 13.09 2.77 27.02
C ASN A 122 13.21 4.32 27.03
N SER A 123 12.26 5.02 26.37
CA SER A 123 12.29 6.48 26.18
C SER A 123 13.59 7.01 25.54
N CYS A 124 14.32 6.15 24.85
CA CYS A 124 15.55 6.49 24.13
C CYS A 124 15.66 5.71 22.82
N GLU A 125 16.41 6.23 21.87
CA GLU A 125 16.65 5.56 20.59
C GLU A 125 17.43 4.24 20.83
N PRO A 126 16.94 3.09 20.33
CA PRO A 126 17.59 1.81 20.55
C PRO A 126 18.91 1.71 19.79
N SER A 127 19.94 1.12 20.44
CA SER A 127 21.23 0.87 19.80
C SER A 127 21.13 -0.22 18.72
N ASP A 128 22.12 -0.26 17.83
CA ASP A 128 22.18 -1.27 16.77
C ASP A 128 22.28 -2.70 17.34
N GLU A 129 23.03 -2.88 18.43
CA GLU A 129 23.15 -4.17 19.10
C GLU A 129 21.80 -4.65 19.64
N LEU A 130 21.02 -3.74 20.24
CA LEU A 130 19.70 -4.06 20.74
C LEU A 130 18.73 -4.40 19.61
N LEU A 131 18.76 -3.64 18.53
CA LEU A 131 17.93 -3.92 17.33
C LEU A 131 18.30 -5.26 16.69
N MET A 132 19.59 -5.57 16.55
CA MET A 132 20.05 -6.85 16.02
C MET A 132 19.59 -8.02 16.89
N LYS A 133 19.73 -7.90 18.21
CA LYS A 133 19.28 -8.91 19.17
C LYS A 133 17.78 -9.15 19.09
N GLU A 134 17.00 -8.09 19.11
CA GLU A 134 15.53 -8.14 19.12
C GLU A 134 14.90 -8.60 17.80
N LEU A 135 15.57 -8.32 16.68
CA LEU A 135 15.13 -8.73 15.34
C LEU A 135 15.72 -10.08 14.90
N GLY A 136 16.72 -10.60 15.61
CA GLY A 136 17.48 -11.76 15.19
C GLY A 136 18.27 -11.51 13.89
N TRP A 137 18.74 -10.28 13.67
CA TRP A 137 19.44 -9.88 12.45
C TRP A 137 20.95 -9.75 12.68
N GLY A 138 21.72 -10.15 11.66
CA GLY A 138 23.16 -9.84 11.63
C GLY A 138 23.40 -8.38 11.20
N GLN A 139 24.60 -7.89 11.51
CA GLN A 139 25.03 -6.51 11.20
C GLN A 139 24.85 -6.14 9.73
N LEU A 140 25.23 -7.02 8.80
CA LEU A 140 25.09 -6.78 7.36
C LEU A 140 23.62 -6.56 6.95
N ARG A 141 22.70 -7.38 7.49
CA ARG A 141 21.27 -7.24 7.20
C ARG A 141 20.72 -5.93 7.74
N LEU A 142 21.04 -5.56 8.98
CA LEU A 142 20.59 -4.30 9.58
C LEU A 142 21.10 -3.10 8.75
N ARG A 143 22.37 -3.11 8.36
CA ARG A 143 22.96 -2.06 7.50
C ARG A 143 22.24 -1.96 6.16
N ASN A 144 22.01 -3.07 5.47
CA ASN A 144 21.33 -3.07 4.16
C ASN A 144 19.88 -2.57 4.28
N VAL A 145 19.15 -2.95 5.33
CA VAL A 145 17.78 -2.48 5.54
C VAL A 145 17.75 -0.99 5.89
N ARG A 146 18.70 -0.47 6.67
CA ARG A 146 18.84 0.97 6.92
C ARG A 146 19.20 1.75 5.66
N MET A 147 20.09 1.24 4.83
CA MET A 147 20.35 1.83 3.51
C MET A 147 19.11 1.85 2.64
N ALA A 148 18.31 0.79 2.66
CA ALA A 148 17.02 0.76 1.95
C ALA A 148 15.98 1.70 2.59
N GLU A 149 16.03 1.95 3.89
CA GLU A 149 15.17 2.93 4.58
C GLU A 149 15.55 4.37 4.20
N SER A 150 16.85 4.69 4.17
CA SER A 150 17.36 6.00 3.80
C SER A 150 17.35 6.24 2.28
N GLY A 151 17.44 5.19 1.48
CA GLY A 151 17.53 5.22 0.02
C GLY A 151 16.23 5.60 -0.71
N ASN A 152 15.44 6.48 -0.12
CA ASN A 152 14.23 7.06 -0.71
C ASN A 152 14.54 8.15 -1.77
N ALA A 153 15.80 8.45 -2.01
CA ALA A 153 16.18 9.33 -3.09
C ALA A 153 16.14 8.54 -4.40
N VAL A 154 15.22 8.88 -5.26
CA VAL A 154 15.31 8.54 -6.69
C VAL A 154 16.63 9.12 -7.16
N ILE A 155 17.64 8.28 -7.36
CA ILE A 155 18.89 8.70 -8.01
C ILE A 155 18.49 8.99 -9.45
N ARG A 156 18.42 10.26 -9.79
CA ARG A 156 18.25 10.66 -11.20
C ARG A 156 19.49 10.22 -11.94
N LEU A 157 19.33 9.63 -13.12
CA LEU A 157 20.42 9.17 -13.97
C LEU A 157 21.47 10.26 -14.29
N ASN A 158 21.12 11.54 -14.09
CA ASN A 158 21.96 12.69 -14.33
C ASN A 158 22.50 13.36 -13.04
N ASP A 159 22.25 12.79 -11.86
CA ASP A 159 22.90 13.31 -10.67
C ASP A 159 24.40 12.96 -10.78
N PRO A 160 25.32 13.94 -10.71
CA PRO A 160 26.73 13.65 -10.73
C PRO A 160 27.02 12.68 -9.57
N ALA A 161 27.70 11.57 -9.89
CA ALA A 161 28.16 10.63 -8.88
C ALA A 161 28.94 11.45 -7.85
N GLY A 162 28.42 11.51 -6.61
CA GLY A 162 29.07 12.27 -5.56
C GLY A 162 30.52 11.84 -5.49
N GLU A 163 31.42 12.74 -5.74
CA GLU A 163 32.85 12.54 -5.51
C GLU A 163 32.99 12.13 -4.05
N GLY A 164 33.28 10.84 -3.85
CA GLY A 164 33.66 10.32 -2.57
C GLY A 164 34.89 11.09 -2.11
N GLY A 165 34.70 12.00 -1.17
CA GLY A 165 35.78 12.68 -0.53
C GLY A 165 36.64 11.66 0.22
N ASP A 166 37.77 11.28 -0.40
CA ASP A 166 38.92 10.77 0.32
C ASP A 166 39.51 11.92 1.14
N ALA A 167 39.40 11.81 2.46
CA ALA A 167 40.29 12.47 3.41
C ALA A 167 40.24 11.72 4.76
#